data_1e1fbbcf0b933acdaa0f2d19145b8291
#
_entry.id   1e1fbbcf0b933acdaa0f2d19145b8291
#
_cell.length_a   1.000
_cell.length_b   1.000
_cell.length_c   1.000
_cell.angle_alpha   90.00
_cell.angle_beta   90.00
_cell.angle_gamma   90.00
#
_symmetry.space_group_name_H-M   'P 1'
#
loop_
_entity.id
_entity.type
_entity.pdbx_description
1 polymer ?
#
loop_
_entity_poly.entity_id
_entity_poly.type
_entity_poly.pdbx_seq_one_letter_code
_entity_poly.pdbx_strand_id
1 'polypeptide(L)'
;MNKQFSFNLQTFADGPTKVANVINPQVMADMVSAGLPKAIKFTPIAKIDDTLAGAPGNEITIPAWGYIGDAEDIAEGVEVSATQMSTSVAKATVKKAMKRVDITDEAKLSGYGDPVGEATHQLRLSLASKIDQDVVTALGGATLTTTDTKVISYAGVVNAVDKLNEEDYVEKYLFVAPSQITVLRKDPDFIDKTKYGNDVMMTGEIGMIAGCRVVTSRRINDTGATIDNFIVGVTAEVEDGTPVLPAVTIYIKRDVMIEADRVPEKGLDKIVANEHYVVALTNQSKVVKATFKK
;
A
#
# COMPACT_ATOMS: atom_id res chain seq x y z
N MET A 1 -19.68 -2.02 71.53
CA MET A 1 -19.55 -1.21 70.30
C MET A 1 -19.55 -2.15 69.13
N ASN A 2 -20.69 -2.42 68.48
CA ASN A 2 -20.83 -3.24 67.28
C ASN A 2 -20.58 -2.36 66.07
N LYS A 3 -19.46 -2.55 65.38
CA LYS A 3 -19.27 -1.94 64.06
C LYS A 3 -20.03 -2.81 63.03
N GLN A 4 -21.16 -2.30 62.53
CA GLN A 4 -21.79 -2.85 61.33
C GLN A 4 -20.96 -2.47 60.12
N PHE A 5 -20.44 -3.50 59.44
CA PHE A 5 -19.87 -3.33 58.12
C PHE A 5 -21.04 -3.28 57.10
N SER A 6 -21.29 -2.12 56.52
CA SER A 6 -22.19 -2.03 55.40
C SER A 6 -21.45 -2.40 54.11
N PHE A 7 -21.77 -3.54 53.54
CA PHE A 7 -21.37 -3.85 52.18
C PHE A 7 -22.27 -3.10 51.23
N ASN A 8 -21.71 -2.13 50.49
CA ASN A 8 -22.38 -1.58 49.32
C ASN A 8 -22.33 -2.63 48.21
N LEU A 9 -23.37 -3.41 48.08
CA LEU A 9 -23.63 -4.22 46.88
C LEU A 9 -23.93 -3.26 45.75
N GLN A 10 -22.99 -3.04 44.87
CA GLN A 10 -23.22 -2.31 43.64
C GLN A 10 -24.21 -3.14 42.80
N THR A 11 -25.46 -2.71 42.76
CA THR A 11 -26.47 -3.29 41.89
C THR A 11 -26.08 -2.93 40.45
N PHE A 12 -25.54 -3.90 39.75
CA PHE A 12 -25.38 -3.79 38.30
C PHE A 12 -26.76 -3.64 37.67
N ALA A 13 -26.86 -2.73 36.71
CA ALA A 13 -28.12 -2.42 36.03
C ALA A 13 -28.81 -3.69 35.55
N ASP A 14 -30.09 -3.86 35.96
CA ASP A 14 -30.95 -4.97 35.54
C ASP A 14 -31.22 -4.90 34.03
N GLY A 15 -30.55 -5.73 33.31
CA GLY A 15 -30.81 -5.98 31.88
C GLY A 15 -29.73 -6.85 31.26
N PRO A 16 -30.08 -7.85 30.48
CA PRO A 16 -29.06 -8.64 29.80
C PRO A 16 -28.28 -7.72 28.87
N THR A 17 -26.97 -7.71 28.97
CA THR A 17 -26.08 -7.04 28.01
C THR A 17 -26.34 -7.62 26.64
N LYS A 18 -27.06 -6.88 25.79
CA LYS A 18 -27.37 -7.32 24.43
C LYS A 18 -26.07 -7.35 23.62
N VAL A 19 -25.88 -8.39 22.82
CA VAL A 19 -24.72 -8.55 21.93
C VAL A 19 -24.55 -7.34 21.01
N ALA A 20 -25.64 -6.67 20.64
CA ALA A 20 -25.63 -5.41 19.89
C ALA A 20 -24.91 -4.25 20.60
N ASN A 21 -24.76 -4.31 21.93
CA ASN A 21 -24.06 -3.27 22.69
C ASN A 21 -22.53 -3.55 22.79
N VAL A 22 -22.11 -4.76 22.47
CA VAL A 22 -20.69 -5.20 22.55
C VAL A 22 -20.04 -5.23 21.18
N ILE A 23 -20.78 -5.62 20.15
CA ILE A 23 -20.29 -5.69 18.78
C ILE A 23 -21.23 -4.88 17.89
N ASN A 24 -20.82 -3.69 17.49
CA ASN A 24 -21.51 -2.91 16.47
C ASN A 24 -20.72 -3.00 15.15
N PRO A 25 -21.20 -3.79 14.17
CA PRO A 25 -20.49 -3.99 12.91
C PRO A 25 -20.25 -2.69 12.13
N GLN A 26 -21.15 -1.72 12.21
CA GLN A 26 -21.01 -0.42 11.54
C GLN A 26 -19.86 0.39 12.14
N VAL A 27 -19.80 0.50 13.48
CA VAL A 27 -18.72 1.21 14.17
C VAL A 27 -17.38 0.54 13.90
N MET A 28 -17.34 -0.79 13.89
CA MET A 28 -16.13 -1.54 13.54
C MET A 28 -15.72 -1.29 12.08
N ALA A 29 -16.66 -1.24 11.14
CA ALA A 29 -16.39 -0.94 9.74
C ALA A 29 -15.79 0.46 9.60
N ASP A 30 -16.38 1.47 10.25
CA ASP A 30 -15.88 2.85 10.24
C ASP A 30 -14.47 2.95 10.83
N MET A 31 -14.19 2.25 11.93
CA MET A 31 -12.85 2.20 12.56
C MET A 31 -11.80 1.53 11.65
N VAL A 32 -12.18 0.46 10.96
CA VAL A 32 -11.29 -0.23 10.01
C VAL A 32 -11.04 0.65 8.80
N SER A 33 -12.09 1.20 8.20
CA SER A 33 -12.02 2.06 7.02
C SER A 33 -11.16 3.31 7.29
N ALA A 34 -11.42 4.04 8.38
CA ALA A 34 -10.66 5.23 8.76
C ALA A 34 -9.17 4.94 9.06
N GLY A 35 -8.86 3.74 9.54
CA GLY A 35 -7.49 3.33 9.86
C GLY A 35 -6.73 2.68 8.71
N LEU A 36 -7.42 2.21 7.68
CA LEU A 36 -6.85 1.44 6.58
C LEU A 36 -5.78 2.21 5.79
N PRO A 37 -6.00 3.46 5.34
CA PRO A 37 -4.98 4.21 4.59
C PRO A 37 -3.68 4.43 5.38
N LYS A 38 -3.77 4.54 6.71
CA LYS A 38 -2.59 4.68 7.58
C LYS A 38 -1.82 3.38 7.78
N ALA A 39 -2.47 2.23 7.59
CA ALA A 39 -1.85 0.92 7.72
C ALA A 39 -1.17 0.46 6.42
N ILE A 40 -1.56 1.00 5.27
CA ILE A 40 -0.98 0.71 3.96
C ILE A 40 0.37 1.42 3.84
N LYS A 41 1.44 0.67 3.56
CA LYS A 41 2.79 1.23 3.42
C LYS A 41 3.03 1.94 2.09
N PHE A 42 2.28 1.58 1.07
CA PHE A 42 2.38 2.16 -0.27
C PHE A 42 1.49 3.38 -0.49
N THR A 43 0.81 3.88 0.56
CA THR A 43 -0.02 5.10 0.49
C THR A 43 0.70 6.29 -0.16
N PRO A 44 2.00 6.56 0.07
CA PRO A 44 2.66 7.73 -0.51
C PRO A 44 2.74 7.71 -2.04
N ILE A 45 2.69 6.54 -2.66
CA ILE A 45 2.81 6.37 -4.13
C ILE A 45 1.50 6.00 -4.81
N ALA A 46 0.47 5.65 -4.03
CA ALA A 46 -0.80 5.18 -4.53
C ALA A 46 -1.90 6.23 -4.33
N LYS A 47 -2.63 6.54 -5.37
CA LYS A 47 -3.86 7.33 -5.27
C LYS A 47 -5.01 6.37 -4.95
N ILE A 48 -5.83 6.73 -3.99
CA ILE A 48 -7.09 6.04 -3.71
C ILE A 48 -8.19 6.74 -4.50
N ASP A 49 -8.96 5.97 -5.26
CA ASP A 49 -10.03 6.46 -6.13
C ASP A 49 -11.31 5.65 -5.85
N ASP A 50 -12.37 6.33 -5.50
CA ASP A 50 -13.69 5.77 -5.17
C ASP A 50 -14.72 5.93 -6.30
N THR A 51 -14.32 6.39 -7.49
CA THR A 51 -15.22 6.61 -8.63
C THR A 51 -15.96 5.35 -9.08
N LEU A 52 -15.43 4.17 -8.76
CA LEU A 52 -16.10 2.88 -9.03
C LEU A 52 -17.21 2.54 -8.03
N ALA A 53 -17.31 3.25 -6.92
CA ALA A 53 -18.34 2.99 -5.92
C ALA A 53 -19.74 3.21 -6.53
N GLY A 54 -20.58 2.15 -6.48
CA GLY A 54 -21.93 2.20 -7.06
C GLY A 54 -22.03 2.06 -8.59
N ALA A 55 -20.91 2.07 -9.32
CA ALA A 55 -20.92 1.86 -10.78
C ALA A 55 -21.08 0.37 -11.13
N PRO A 56 -21.86 0.00 -12.17
CA PRO A 56 -21.94 -1.39 -12.65
C PRO A 56 -20.64 -1.83 -13.32
N GLY A 57 -20.35 -3.14 -13.31
CA GLY A 57 -19.18 -3.73 -13.97
C GLY A 57 -18.13 -4.23 -12.99
N ASN A 58 -17.31 -5.19 -13.43
CA ASN A 58 -16.24 -5.83 -12.64
C ASN A 58 -14.85 -5.52 -13.19
N GLU A 59 -14.76 -4.81 -14.30
CA GLU A 59 -13.51 -4.43 -14.94
C GLU A 59 -13.41 -2.92 -15.04
N ILE A 60 -12.20 -2.40 -14.80
CA ILE A 60 -11.84 -1.04 -15.13
C ILE A 60 -10.90 -1.05 -16.33
N THR A 61 -11.15 -0.16 -17.25
CA THR A 61 -10.35 0.05 -18.45
C THR A 61 -9.54 1.33 -18.26
N ILE A 62 -8.23 1.21 -18.28
CA ILE A 62 -7.30 2.34 -18.12
C ILE A 62 -6.67 2.62 -19.47
N PRO A 63 -7.09 3.69 -20.18
CA PRO A 63 -6.46 4.08 -21.42
C PRO A 63 -5.11 4.76 -21.13
N ALA A 64 -4.08 4.37 -21.85
CA ALA A 64 -2.81 5.07 -21.89
C ALA A 64 -2.56 5.58 -23.31
N TRP A 65 -2.29 6.87 -23.43
CA TRP A 65 -2.00 7.52 -24.69
C TRP A 65 -0.50 7.51 -24.96
N GLY A 66 -0.10 7.13 -26.16
CA GLY A 66 1.27 7.25 -26.61
C GLY A 66 1.60 8.68 -27.00
N TYR A 67 2.82 9.11 -26.75
CA TYR A 67 3.35 10.40 -27.24
C TYR A 67 3.42 10.37 -28.76
N ILE A 68 2.99 11.45 -29.41
CA ILE A 68 2.92 11.57 -30.88
C ILE A 68 4.26 11.91 -31.54
N GLY A 69 5.29 12.24 -30.74
CA GLY A 69 6.58 12.72 -31.22
C GLY A 69 6.73 14.24 -31.14
N ASP A 70 7.96 14.72 -31.35
CA ASP A 70 8.26 16.13 -31.37
C ASP A 70 7.73 16.81 -32.64
N ALA A 71 7.53 18.13 -32.58
CA ALA A 71 7.16 18.90 -33.74
C ALA A 71 8.33 18.98 -34.73
N GLU A 72 8.03 18.88 -36.03
CA GLU A 72 9.01 18.94 -37.10
C GLU A 72 9.07 20.37 -37.68
N ASP A 73 10.29 20.81 -38.02
CA ASP A 73 10.47 22.05 -38.78
C ASP A 73 10.08 21.83 -40.26
N ILE A 74 9.09 22.55 -40.73
CA ILE A 74 8.58 22.37 -42.07
C ILE A 74 8.83 23.63 -42.90
N ALA A 75 9.36 23.44 -44.11
CA ALA A 75 9.60 24.50 -45.05
C ALA A 75 8.27 25.12 -45.55
N GLU A 76 8.32 26.39 -45.99
CA GLU A 76 7.16 27.11 -46.49
C GLU A 76 6.53 26.37 -47.71
N GLY A 77 5.21 26.15 -47.65
CA GLY A 77 4.45 25.47 -48.73
C GLY A 77 4.48 23.93 -48.71
N VAL A 78 5.09 23.33 -47.66
CA VAL A 78 5.10 21.86 -47.48
C VAL A 78 3.97 21.44 -46.53
N GLU A 79 3.20 20.42 -46.92
CA GLU A 79 2.13 19.86 -46.10
C GLU A 79 2.68 18.97 -44.99
N VAL A 80 2.19 19.15 -43.77
CA VAL A 80 2.53 18.32 -42.61
C VAL A 80 1.82 16.98 -42.68
N SER A 81 2.57 15.88 -42.49
CA SER A 81 1.95 14.54 -42.41
C SER A 81 1.18 14.36 -41.11
N ALA A 82 -0.02 13.79 -41.18
CA ALA A 82 -0.81 13.49 -39.99
C ALA A 82 -0.20 12.31 -39.21
N THR A 83 0.11 12.52 -37.94
CA THR A 83 0.54 11.43 -37.02
C THR A 83 -0.68 10.88 -36.30
N GLN A 84 -0.88 9.56 -36.35
CA GLN A 84 -1.98 8.90 -35.64
C GLN A 84 -1.65 8.72 -34.16
N MET A 85 -2.57 9.15 -33.30
CA MET A 85 -2.46 8.88 -31.87
C MET A 85 -2.64 7.37 -31.58
N SER A 86 -1.72 6.79 -30.85
CA SER A 86 -1.83 5.40 -30.41
C SER A 86 -2.38 5.35 -28.98
N THR A 87 -3.29 4.41 -28.72
CA THR A 87 -3.80 4.14 -27.37
C THR A 87 -3.54 2.69 -27.00
N SER A 88 -3.04 2.48 -25.82
CA SER A 88 -3.00 1.16 -25.19
C SER A 88 -4.03 1.10 -24.07
N VAL A 89 -4.62 -0.06 -23.87
CA VAL A 89 -5.68 -0.27 -22.89
C VAL A 89 -5.23 -1.33 -21.91
N ALA A 90 -5.04 -0.96 -20.65
CA ALA A 90 -4.86 -1.89 -19.56
C ALA A 90 -6.21 -2.18 -18.91
N LYS A 91 -6.50 -3.47 -18.66
CA LYS A 91 -7.70 -3.90 -17.95
C LYS A 91 -7.34 -4.40 -16.57
N ALA A 92 -8.11 -3.99 -15.58
CA ALA A 92 -7.94 -4.47 -14.21
C ALA A 92 -9.30 -4.95 -13.67
N THR A 93 -9.31 -6.16 -13.12
CA THR A 93 -10.53 -6.82 -12.61
C THR A 93 -10.66 -6.63 -11.12
N VAL A 94 -11.83 -6.20 -10.67
CA VAL A 94 -12.14 -6.01 -9.25
C VAL A 94 -12.04 -7.33 -8.50
N LYS A 95 -11.34 -7.32 -7.37
CA LYS A 95 -11.14 -8.44 -6.46
C LYS A 95 -11.92 -8.22 -5.17
N LYS A 96 -12.31 -9.33 -4.52
CA LYS A 96 -12.86 -9.33 -3.18
C LYS A 96 -11.78 -9.78 -2.19
N ALA A 97 -11.38 -8.92 -1.26
CA ALA A 97 -10.60 -9.31 -0.11
C ALA A 97 -11.53 -9.59 1.07
N MET A 98 -11.33 -10.71 1.75
CA MET A 98 -12.17 -11.12 2.87
C MET A 98 -11.34 -11.81 3.94
N LYS A 99 -11.62 -11.51 5.21
CA LYS A 99 -11.03 -12.18 6.37
C LYS A 99 -12.08 -12.38 7.44
N ARG A 100 -12.03 -13.54 8.12
CA ARG A 100 -12.94 -13.90 9.21
C ARG A 100 -12.16 -14.14 10.49
N VAL A 101 -12.74 -13.72 11.61
CA VAL A 101 -12.31 -14.04 12.96
C VAL A 101 -13.49 -14.61 13.72
N ASP A 102 -13.30 -15.72 14.43
CA ASP A 102 -14.28 -16.34 15.29
C ASP A 102 -13.87 -16.10 16.75
N ILE A 103 -14.79 -15.59 17.56
CA ILE A 103 -14.57 -15.30 19.00
C ILE A 103 -15.55 -16.11 19.80
N THR A 104 -15.08 -16.98 20.69
CA THR A 104 -15.92 -17.78 21.57
C THR A 104 -16.40 -16.98 22.78
N ASP A 105 -17.50 -17.40 23.39
CA ASP A 105 -18.01 -16.74 24.61
C ASP A 105 -17.02 -16.88 25.77
N GLU A 106 -16.33 -18.01 25.88
CA GLU A 106 -15.29 -18.24 26.89
C GLU A 106 -14.14 -17.24 26.72
N ALA A 107 -13.73 -16.95 25.48
CA ALA A 107 -12.68 -15.98 25.21
C ALA A 107 -13.09 -14.55 25.61
N LYS A 108 -14.38 -14.20 25.48
CA LYS A 108 -14.90 -12.90 25.93
C LYS A 108 -15.02 -12.79 27.44
N LEU A 109 -15.43 -13.89 28.10
CA LEU A 109 -15.67 -13.92 29.54
C LEU A 109 -14.40 -14.09 30.35
N SER A 110 -13.42 -14.87 29.86
CA SER A 110 -12.17 -15.17 30.56
C SER A 110 -10.97 -14.42 30.00
N GLY A 111 -11.09 -13.79 28.82
CA GLY A 111 -10.01 -13.04 28.18
C GLY A 111 -9.66 -11.77 28.95
N TYR A 112 -8.37 -11.55 29.19
CA TYR A 112 -7.86 -10.27 29.70
C TYR A 112 -7.77 -9.27 28.54
N GLY A 113 -8.49 -8.16 28.64
CA GLY A 113 -8.51 -7.12 27.61
C GLY A 113 -9.80 -7.06 26.81
N ASP A 114 -9.72 -6.49 25.60
CA ASP A 114 -10.84 -6.38 24.65
C ASP A 114 -10.61 -7.25 23.41
N PRO A 115 -11.12 -8.49 23.37
CA PRO A 115 -10.96 -9.39 22.23
C PRO A 115 -11.60 -8.88 20.94
N VAL A 116 -12.67 -8.06 21.05
CA VAL A 116 -13.38 -7.50 19.89
C VAL A 116 -12.59 -6.35 19.28
N GLY A 117 -12.05 -5.47 20.11
CA GLY A 117 -11.16 -4.40 19.66
C GLY A 117 -9.90 -4.94 18.99
N GLU A 118 -9.29 -5.98 19.56
CA GLU A 118 -8.13 -6.64 18.94
C GLU A 118 -8.50 -7.32 17.62
N ALA A 119 -9.64 -7.97 17.51
CA ALA A 119 -10.13 -8.54 16.26
C ALA A 119 -10.30 -7.47 15.18
N THR A 120 -10.85 -6.30 15.53
CA THR A 120 -10.99 -5.16 14.62
C THR A 120 -9.62 -4.69 14.13
N HIS A 121 -8.66 -4.56 15.04
CA HIS A 121 -7.28 -4.18 14.71
C HIS A 121 -6.62 -5.18 13.76
N GLN A 122 -6.74 -6.49 14.05
CA GLN A 122 -6.16 -7.54 13.22
C GLN A 122 -6.82 -7.64 11.83
N LEU A 123 -8.14 -7.44 11.74
CA LEU A 123 -8.86 -7.39 10.46
C LEU A 123 -8.33 -6.24 9.60
N ARG A 124 -8.16 -5.03 10.17
CA ARG A 124 -7.58 -3.87 9.47
C ARG A 124 -6.18 -4.18 8.95
N LEU A 125 -5.30 -4.70 9.79
CA LEU A 125 -3.94 -5.08 9.38
C LEU A 125 -3.94 -6.14 8.28
N SER A 126 -4.87 -7.08 8.34
CA SER A 126 -5.00 -8.15 7.33
C SER A 126 -5.42 -7.59 5.97
N LEU A 127 -6.39 -6.67 5.92
CA LEU A 127 -6.82 -5.99 4.68
C LEU A 127 -5.70 -5.13 4.11
N ALA A 128 -5.09 -4.26 4.93
CA ALA A 128 -3.94 -3.44 4.52
C ALA A 128 -2.80 -4.27 3.95
N SER A 129 -2.48 -5.38 4.61
CA SER A 129 -1.47 -6.32 4.17
C SER A 129 -1.77 -6.93 2.79
N LYS A 130 -3.05 -7.20 2.51
CA LYS A 130 -3.47 -7.73 1.21
C LYS A 130 -3.39 -6.67 0.11
N ILE A 131 -3.79 -5.44 0.40
CA ILE A 131 -3.66 -4.30 -0.52
C ILE A 131 -2.19 -4.06 -0.85
N ASP A 132 -1.31 -3.98 0.16
CA ASP A 132 0.13 -3.83 -0.04
C ASP A 132 0.71 -4.94 -0.94
N GLN A 133 0.27 -6.19 -0.76
CA GLN A 133 0.71 -7.30 -1.61
C GLN A 133 0.25 -7.13 -3.06
N ASP A 134 -0.97 -6.66 -3.27
CA ASP A 134 -1.51 -6.45 -4.60
C ASP A 134 -0.83 -5.25 -5.29
N VAL A 135 -0.45 -4.19 -4.53
CA VAL A 135 0.37 -3.09 -5.05
C VAL A 135 1.73 -3.60 -5.52
N VAL A 136 2.43 -4.41 -4.71
CA VAL A 136 3.71 -5.01 -5.13
C VAL A 136 3.56 -5.86 -6.38
N THR A 137 2.46 -6.61 -6.48
CA THR A 137 2.15 -7.41 -7.67
C THR A 137 1.93 -6.54 -8.91
N ALA A 138 1.22 -5.42 -8.77
CA ALA A 138 0.99 -4.45 -9.84
C ALA A 138 2.31 -3.78 -10.28
N LEU A 139 3.15 -3.36 -9.32
CA LEU A 139 4.48 -2.79 -9.60
C LEU A 139 5.39 -3.79 -10.34
N GLY A 140 5.22 -5.09 -10.10
CA GLY A 140 5.94 -6.14 -10.83
C GLY A 140 5.70 -6.14 -12.34
N GLY A 141 4.61 -5.53 -12.81
CA GLY A 141 4.28 -5.33 -14.22
C GLY A 141 4.98 -4.12 -14.88
N ALA A 142 5.90 -3.43 -14.19
CA ALA A 142 6.62 -2.28 -14.74
C ALA A 142 7.44 -2.67 -15.98
N THR A 143 7.40 -1.81 -17.00
CA THR A 143 8.14 -2.00 -18.26
C THR A 143 9.60 -1.59 -18.15
N LEU A 144 9.90 -0.56 -17.31
CA LEU A 144 11.26 -0.14 -17.05
C LEU A 144 11.91 -1.11 -16.06
N THR A 145 12.88 -1.86 -16.54
CA THR A 145 13.56 -2.87 -15.73
C THR A 145 15.08 -2.67 -15.75
N THR A 146 15.69 -2.89 -14.59
CA THR A 146 17.14 -2.96 -14.43
C THR A 146 17.49 -4.25 -13.72
N THR A 147 18.39 -5.05 -14.28
CA THR A 147 18.86 -6.29 -13.65
C THR A 147 20.34 -6.18 -13.39
N ASP A 148 20.74 -6.30 -12.14
CA ASP A 148 22.14 -6.40 -11.74
C ASP A 148 22.44 -7.82 -11.23
N THR A 149 23.58 -8.36 -11.60
CA THR A 149 24.06 -9.66 -11.14
C THR A 149 24.72 -9.61 -9.77
N LYS A 150 24.90 -8.40 -9.22
CA LYS A 150 25.49 -8.13 -7.91
C LYS A 150 24.40 -7.91 -6.85
N VAL A 151 24.82 -7.93 -5.60
CA VAL A 151 23.99 -7.49 -4.48
C VAL A 151 23.67 -6.00 -4.60
N ILE A 152 22.60 -5.56 -3.96
CA ILE A 152 22.22 -4.16 -3.98
C ILE A 152 23.37 -3.27 -3.47
N SER A 153 23.67 -2.21 -4.21
CA SER A 153 24.70 -1.22 -3.87
C SER A 153 24.22 0.18 -4.24
N TYR A 154 24.90 1.21 -3.73
CA TYR A 154 24.62 2.60 -4.11
C TYR A 154 24.64 2.82 -5.61
N ALA A 155 25.71 2.34 -6.28
CA ALA A 155 25.86 2.46 -7.73
C ALA A 155 24.73 1.75 -8.49
N GLY A 156 24.28 0.56 -8.02
CA GLY A 156 23.16 -0.17 -8.61
C GLY A 156 21.84 0.61 -8.51
N VAL A 157 21.61 1.28 -7.38
CA VAL A 157 20.41 2.14 -7.19
C VAL A 157 20.47 3.36 -8.11
N VAL A 158 21.63 4.02 -8.23
CA VAL A 158 21.82 5.16 -9.16
C VAL A 158 21.50 4.74 -10.59
N ASN A 159 22.05 3.64 -11.07
CA ASN A 159 21.79 3.11 -12.42
C ASN A 159 20.29 2.78 -12.64
N ALA A 160 19.58 2.39 -11.59
CA ALA A 160 18.15 2.14 -11.68
C ALA A 160 17.34 3.45 -11.72
N VAL A 161 17.75 4.47 -10.96
CA VAL A 161 17.14 5.82 -10.99
C VAL A 161 17.30 6.45 -12.35
N ASP A 162 18.47 6.33 -12.99
CA ASP A 162 18.74 6.90 -14.31
C ASP A 162 17.78 6.38 -15.40
N LYS A 163 17.17 5.20 -15.20
CA LYS A 163 16.16 4.67 -16.13
C LYS A 163 14.86 5.47 -16.17
N LEU A 164 14.59 6.28 -15.14
CA LEU A 164 13.43 7.17 -15.14
C LEU A 164 13.60 8.32 -16.13
N ASN A 165 14.84 8.66 -16.50
CA ASN A 165 15.20 9.72 -17.46
C ASN A 165 14.41 11.03 -17.20
N GLU A 166 14.36 11.45 -15.95
CA GLU A 166 13.64 12.65 -15.53
C GLU A 166 14.49 13.90 -15.75
N GLU A 167 13.88 14.93 -16.35
CA GLU A 167 14.52 16.24 -16.54
C GLU A 167 14.39 17.11 -15.29
N ASP A 168 13.27 16.99 -14.57
CA ASP A 168 12.96 17.75 -13.37
C ASP A 168 13.12 16.91 -12.10
N TYR A 169 13.28 17.60 -10.96
CA TYR A 169 13.34 16.92 -9.67
C TYR A 169 11.98 16.34 -9.29
N VAL A 170 11.92 15.03 -9.17
CA VAL A 170 10.74 14.27 -8.74
C VAL A 170 11.06 13.56 -7.43
N GLU A 171 10.14 13.63 -6.48
CA GLU A 171 10.26 12.85 -5.25
C GLU A 171 10.17 11.35 -5.56
N LYS A 172 11.16 10.59 -5.11
CA LYS A 172 11.27 9.15 -5.41
C LYS A 172 11.21 8.32 -4.15
N TYR A 173 10.53 7.20 -4.23
CA TYR A 173 10.47 6.19 -3.18
C TYR A 173 11.11 4.91 -3.67
N LEU A 174 12.07 4.40 -2.89
CA LEU A 174 12.72 3.12 -3.12
C LEU A 174 12.17 2.09 -2.12
N PHE A 175 11.44 1.12 -2.62
CA PHE A 175 10.91 0.00 -1.82
C PHE A 175 11.87 -1.17 -1.87
N VAL A 176 12.36 -1.59 -0.69
CA VAL A 176 13.35 -2.66 -0.55
C VAL A 176 12.92 -3.72 0.46
N ALA A 177 13.40 -4.94 0.26
CA ALA A 177 13.25 -5.99 1.26
C ALA A 177 14.11 -5.71 2.50
N PRO A 178 13.65 -6.08 3.71
CA PRO A 178 14.41 -5.87 4.94
C PRO A 178 15.81 -6.50 4.93
N SER A 179 16.00 -7.62 4.24
CA SER A 179 17.29 -8.30 4.07
C SER A 179 18.31 -7.43 3.33
N GLN A 180 17.88 -6.73 2.29
CA GLN A 180 18.75 -5.87 1.48
C GLN A 180 19.17 -4.57 2.17
N ILE A 181 18.41 -4.07 3.13
CA ILE A 181 18.84 -2.94 3.96
C ILE A 181 20.12 -3.25 4.72
N THR A 182 20.25 -4.47 5.21
CA THR A 182 21.47 -4.89 5.90
C THR A 182 22.68 -4.86 4.98
N VAL A 183 22.49 -5.17 3.69
CA VAL A 183 23.54 -5.11 2.67
C VAL A 183 23.91 -3.65 2.39
N LEU A 184 22.92 -2.78 2.17
CA LEU A 184 23.15 -1.35 1.97
C LEU A 184 23.87 -0.67 3.15
N ARG A 185 23.55 -1.06 4.39
CA ARG A 185 24.26 -0.57 5.59
C ARG A 185 25.73 -0.98 5.64
N LYS A 186 26.12 -2.03 4.94
CA LYS A 186 27.50 -2.52 4.84
C LYS A 186 28.24 -2.00 3.61
N ASP A 187 27.54 -1.30 2.72
CA ASP A 187 28.14 -0.75 1.50
C ASP A 187 29.16 0.34 1.86
N PRO A 188 30.45 0.19 1.47
CA PRO A 188 31.49 1.17 1.76
C PRO A 188 31.16 2.56 1.24
N ASP A 189 30.54 2.66 0.05
CA ASP A 189 30.16 3.91 -0.56
C ASP A 189 29.08 4.65 0.24
N PHE A 190 28.30 3.93 1.02
CA PHE A 190 27.25 4.48 1.87
C PHE A 190 27.76 4.86 3.27
N ILE A 191 28.77 4.15 3.79
CA ILE A 191 29.34 4.36 5.13
C ILE A 191 30.30 5.55 5.16
N ASP A 192 30.86 5.94 4.03
CA ASP A 192 31.89 6.99 3.97
C ASP A 192 31.37 8.34 4.46
N LYS A 193 31.84 8.75 5.63
CA LYS A 193 31.49 10.02 6.30
C LYS A 193 31.75 11.26 5.45
N THR A 194 32.71 11.19 4.52
CA THR A 194 33.08 12.30 3.65
C THR A 194 32.02 12.59 2.59
N LYS A 195 31.18 11.57 2.28
CA LYS A 195 30.14 11.68 1.25
C LYS A 195 28.76 12.07 1.80
N TYR A 196 28.38 11.60 3.01
CA TYR A 196 27.00 11.71 3.52
C TYR A 196 26.82 12.32 4.92
N GLY A 197 27.91 12.72 5.60
CA GLY A 197 27.84 13.26 6.96
C GLY A 197 27.70 12.21 8.06
N ASN A 198 27.61 12.69 9.31
CA ASN A 198 27.71 11.83 10.50
C ASN A 198 26.44 11.04 10.87
N ASP A 199 25.27 11.43 10.38
CA ASP A 199 24.00 10.97 10.96
C ASP A 199 23.65 9.53 10.63
N VAL A 200 23.94 9.07 9.41
CA VAL A 200 23.59 7.71 8.96
C VAL A 200 24.33 6.62 9.75
N MET A 201 25.57 6.89 10.12
CA MET A 201 26.38 5.92 10.84
C MET A 201 25.98 5.79 12.33
N MET A 202 25.48 6.89 12.93
CA MET A 202 25.06 6.91 14.33
C MET A 202 23.65 6.41 14.58
N THR A 203 22.71 6.74 13.68
CA THR A 203 21.30 6.35 13.81
C THR A 203 20.99 5.01 13.18
N GLY A 204 21.80 4.58 12.19
CA GLY A 204 21.53 3.38 11.41
C GLY A 204 20.27 3.48 10.54
N GLU A 205 19.66 4.65 10.44
CA GLU A 205 18.52 4.92 9.57
C GLU A 205 19.02 5.23 8.17
N ILE A 206 18.50 4.50 7.19
CA ILE A 206 18.67 4.82 5.78
C ILE A 206 17.48 5.69 5.39
N GLY A 207 17.65 7.02 5.46
CA GLY A 207 16.60 7.96 5.10
C GLY A 207 16.43 8.10 3.59
N MET A 208 17.54 8.45 2.89
CA MET A 208 17.56 8.69 1.44
C MET A 208 18.81 8.06 0.80
N ILE A 209 18.64 7.48 -0.39
CA ILE A 209 19.71 6.97 -1.24
C ILE A 209 19.46 7.47 -2.66
N ALA A 210 20.46 8.07 -3.30
CA ALA A 210 20.37 8.58 -4.69
C ALA A 210 19.11 9.45 -4.94
N GLY A 211 18.73 10.28 -3.96
CA GLY A 211 17.51 11.11 -4.05
C GLY A 211 16.21 10.36 -3.80
N CYS A 212 16.25 9.05 -3.48
CA CYS A 212 15.06 8.24 -3.19
C CYS A 212 14.90 8.05 -1.69
N ARG A 213 13.67 8.24 -1.18
CA ARG A 213 13.29 7.83 0.18
C ARG A 213 13.20 6.31 0.27
N VAL A 214 13.90 5.73 1.22
CA VAL A 214 13.94 4.27 1.39
C VAL A 214 12.81 3.81 2.29
N VAL A 215 11.95 2.94 1.76
CA VAL A 215 10.85 2.31 2.48
C VAL A 215 11.03 0.80 2.50
N THR A 216 11.08 0.22 3.70
CA THR A 216 11.18 -1.23 3.84
C THR A 216 9.81 -1.89 3.79
N SER A 217 9.68 -2.93 2.97
CA SER A 217 8.47 -3.75 2.93
C SER A 217 8.78 -5.24 2.97
N ARG A 218 8.11 -5.95 3.88
CA ARG A 218 8.16 -7.43 3.94
C ARG A 218 7.33 -8.09 2.82
N ARG A 219 6.63 -7.30 1.99
CA ARG A 219 5.82 -7.80 0.87
C ARG A 219 6.67 -8.05 -0.36
N ILE A 220 7.87 -7.46 -0.41
CA ILE A 220 8.85 -7.77 -1.45
C ILE A 220 9.37 -9.19 -1.19
N ASN A 221 9.25 -10.03 -2.21
CA ASN A 221 9.66 -11.43 -2.10
C ASN A 221 11.18 -11.54 -2.05
N ASP A 222 11.71 -12.06 -0.95
CA ASP A 222 13.14 -12.26 -0.73
C ASP A 222 13.54 -13.75 -0.66
N THR A 223 12.65 -14.67 -1.05
CA THR A 223 12.90 -16.12 -1.00
C THR A 223 13.69 -16.64 -2.19
N GLY A 224 13.77 -15.90 -3.29
CA GLY A 224 14.51 -16.26 -4.49
C GLY A 224 16.02 -15.98 -4.43
N ALA A 225 16.73 -16.30 -5.51
CA ALA A 225 18.13 -15.93 -5.70
C ALA A 225 18.30 -14.44 -6.04
N THR A 226 17.25 -13.81 -6.53
CA THR A 226 17.16 -12.40 -6.87
C THR A 226 15.99 -11.76 -6.17
N ILE A 227 16.09 -10.47 -5.89
CA ILE A 227 15.08 -9.68 -5.21
C ILE A 227 14.70 -8.51 -6.10
N ASP A 228 13.40 -8.36 -6.35
CA ASP A 228 12.84 -7.26 -7.12
C ASP A 228 12.54 -6.09 -6.19
N ASN A 229 13.22 -4.98 -6.37
CA ASN A 229 12.96 -3.72 -5.69
C ASN A 229 12.26 -2.76 -6.66
N PHE A 230 11.53 -1.80 -6.10
CA PHE A 230 10.77 -0.87 -6.91
C PHE A 230 11.15 0.57 -6.59
N ILE A 231 11.48 1.34 -7.63
CA ILE A 231 11.67 2.77 -7.55
C ILE A 231 10.46 3.42 -8.18
N VAL A 232 9.79 4.29 -7.43
CA VAL A 232 8.56 4.94 -7.88
C VAL A 232 8.71 6.44 -7.75
N GLY A 233 8.57 7.17 -8.85
CA GLY A 233 8.51 8.62 -8.88
C GLY A 233 7.10 9.12 -8.52
N VAL A 234 7.03 10.08 -7.59
CA VAL A 234 5.79 10.76 -7.21
C VAL A 234 5.91 12.21 -7.68
N THR A 235 5.19 12.54 -8.73
CA THR A 235 5.11 13.92 -9.21
C THR A 235 4.07 14.66 -8.40
N ALA A 236 4.42 15.82 -7.85
CA ALA A 236 3.46 16.74 -7.29
C ALA A 236 2.45 17.19 -8.37
N GLU A 237 1.27 17.62 -7.95
CA GLU A 237 0.32 18.24 -8.88
C GLU A 237 1.02 19.42 -9.58
N VAL A 238 0.92 19.48 -10.90
CA VAL A 238 1.50 20.59 -11.65
C VAL A 238 0.68 21.84 -11.34
N GLU A 239 1.32 22.99 -11.17
CA GLU A 239 0.68 24.27 -10.85
C GLU A 239 -0.44 24.67 -11.83
N ASP A 240 -0.46 24.12 -13.03
CA ASP A 240 -1.47 24.35 -14.07
C ASP A 240 -2.79 23.57 -13.89
N GLY A 241 -2.96 22.83 -12.78
CA GLY A 241 -4.17 22.08 -12.50
C GLY A 241 -4.39 20.84 -13.40
N THR A 242 -3.39 20.46 -14.18
CA THR A 242 -3.44 19.22 -14.96
C THR A 242 -3.27 18.02 -14.03
N PRO A 243 -4.25 17.10 -13.93
CA PRO A 243 -4.13 15.95 -13.05
C PRO A 243 -3.00 15.04 -13.53
N VAL A 244 -1.92 14.97 -12.75
CA VAL A 244 -0.83 14.04 -13.04
C VAL A 244 -1.26 12.64 -12.64
N LEU A 245 -1.22 11.69 -13.59
CA LEU A 245 -1.52 10.29 -13.32
C LEU A 245 -0.49 9.71 -12.33
N PRO A 246 -0.93 9.22 -11.16
CA PRO A 246 -0.06 8.56 -10.21
C PRO A 246 0.52 7.28 -10.79
N ALA A 247 1.60 6.77 -10.22
CA ALA A 247 2.20 5.51 -10.64
C ALA A 247 1.23 4.34 -10.46
N VAL A 248 0.56 4.28 -9.30
CA VAL A 248 -0.41 3.24 -8.94
C VAL A 248 -1.69 3.89 -8.46
N THR A 249 -2.83 3.35 -8.86
CA THR A 249 -4.15 3.74 -8.36
C THR A 249 -4.86 2.54 -7.75
N ILE A 250 -5.40 2.75 -6.56
CA ILE A 250 -6.25 1.78 -5.86
C ILE A 250 -7.69 2.22 -6.05
N TYR A 251 -8.43 1.52 -6.89
CA TYR A 251 -9.85 1.79 -7.12
C TYR A 251 -10.70 1.00 -6.14
N ILE A 252 -11.46 1.70 -5.32
CA ILE A 252 -12.39 1.11 -4.35
C ILE A 252 -13.76 1.00 -5.00
N LYS A 253 -14.28 -0.23 -5.09
CA LYS A 253 -15.64 -0.46 -5.57
C LYS A 253 -16.66 -0.50 -4.45
N ARG A 254 -16.27 -1.08 -3.33
CA ARG A 254 -17.04 -1.08 -2.10
C ARG A 254 -16.08 -1.02 -0.93
N ASP A 255 -16.29 -0.04 -0.10
CA ASP A 255 -15.54 0.16 1.13
C ASP A 255 -15.68 -1.03 2.09
N VAL A 256 -14.87 -1.04 3.13
CA VAL A 256 -14.86 -2.11 4.12
C VAL A 256 -16.25 -2.30 4.72
N MET A 257 -16.78 -3.50 4.62
CA MET A 257 -18.01 -3.93 5.28
C MET A 257 -17.69 -5.03 6.28
N ILE A 258 -18.17 -4.85 7.52
CA ILE A 258 -18.05 -5.86 8.56
C ILE A 258 -19.44 -6.45 8.82
N GLU A 259 -19.50 -7.77 8.79
CA GLU A 259 -20.67 -8.56 9.10
C GLU A 259 -20.38 -9.40 10.33
N ALA A 260 -21.27 -9.38 11.30
CA ALA A 260 -21.19 -10.23 12.49
C ALA A 260 -22.39 -11.17 12.54
N ASP A 261 -22.12 -12.45 12.74
CA ASP A 261 -23.13 -13.49 12.86
C ASP A 261 -22.86 -14.35 14.10
N ARG A 262 -23.92 -14.64 14.87
CA ARG A 262 -23.82 -15.47 16.04
C ARG A 262 -24.20 -16.90 15.71
N VAL A 263 -23.37 -17.84 16.16
CA VAL A 263 -23.65 -19.27 16.06
C VAL A 263 -23.95 -19.81 17.46
N PRO A 264 -25.24 -19.88 17.86
CA PRO A 264 -25.62 -20.28 19.22
C PRO A 264 -25.19 -21.69 19.59
N GLU A 265 -25.22 -22.61 18.60
CA GLU A 265 -24.83 -24.01 18.79
C GLU A 265 -23.38 -24.22 19.21
N LYS A 266 -22.51 -23.24 18.87
CA LYS A 266 -21.09 -23.30 19.18
C LYS A 266 -20.67 -22.26 20.21
N GLY A 267 -21.57 -21.40 20.70
CA GLY A 267 -21.26 -20.33 21.63
C GLY A 267 -20.18 -19.37 21.10
N LEU A 268 -20.25 -19.01 19.80
CA LEU A 268 -19.25 -18.13 19.19
C LEU A 268 -19.89 -17.07 18.28
N ASP A 269 -19.18 -15.94 18.14
CA ASP A 269 -19.50 -14.90 17.17
C ASP A 269 -18.48 -14.93 16.03
N LYS A 270 -19.00 -14.87 14.80
CA LYS A 270 -18.22 -14.76 13.58
C LYS A 270 -18.20 -13.32 13.14
N ILE A 271 -17.03 -12.77 12.95
CA ILE A 271 -16.83 -11.41 12.44
C ILE A 271 -16.10 -11.52 11.12
N VAL A 272 -16.71 -11.01 10.06
CA VAL A 272 -16.19 -11.07 8.70
C VAL A 272 -16.01 -9.64 8.21
N ALA A 273 -14.78 -9.27 7.84
CA ALA A 273 -14.51 -8.04 7.11
C ALA A 273 -14.31 -8.35 5.62
N ASN A 274 -14.94 -7.58 4.76
CA ASN A 274 -14.78 -7.70 3.32
C ASN A 274 -14.68 -6.33 2.65
N GLU A 275 -13.92 -6.27 1.56
CA GLU A 275 -13.68 -5.08 0.75
C GLU A 275 -13.59 -5.48 -0.72
N HIS A 276 -14.07 -4.62 -1.62
CA HIS A 276 -13.96 -4.85 -3.06
C HIS A 276 -13.15 -3.71 -3.67
N TYR A 277 -11.99 -4.06 -4.21
CA TYR A 277 -11.07 -3.10 -4.79
C TYR A 277 -10.30 -3.71 -5.96
N VAL A 278 -9.60 -2.87 -6.69
CA VAL A 278 -8.60 -3.27 -7.68
C VAL A 278 -7.40 -2.33 -7.61
N VAL A 279 -6.21 -2.90 -7.71
CA VAL A 279 -4.96 -2.15 -7.81
C VAL A 279 -4.51 -2.18 -9.26
N ALA A 280 -4.24 -1.04 -9.82
CA ALA A 280 -3.79 -0.91 -11.19
C ALA A 280 -2.53 -0.04 -11.28
N LEU A 281 -1.59 -0.48 -12.14
CA LEU A 281 -0.44 0.33 -12.54
C LEU A 281 -0.92 1.34 -13.59
N THR A 282 -1.10 2.59 -13.16
CA THR A 282 -1.70 3.65 -13.99
C THR A 282 -0.67 4.30 -14.91
N ASN A 283 0.55 4.52 -14.39
CA ASN A 283 1.63 5.12 -15.16
C ASN A 283 2.91 4.30 -15.04
N GLN A 284 3.25 3.59 -16.12
CA GLN A 284 4.41 2.72 -16.18
C GLN A 284 5.73 3.48 -16.27
N SER A 285 5.75 4.69 -16.81
CA SER A 285 6.98 5.50 -16.96
C SER A 285 7.55 5.97 -15.63
N LYS A 286 6.73 5.99 -14.57
CA LYS A 286 7.13 6.41 -13.21
C LYS A 286 7.62 5.27 -12.32
N VAL A 287 7.69 4.04 -12.84
CA VAL A 287 8.05 2.86 -12.05
C VAL A 287 9.22 2.13 -12.69
N VAL A 288 10.27 1.92 -11.92
CA VAL A 288 11.40 1.08 -12.31
C VAL A 288 11.45 -0.14 -11.41
N LYS A 289 11.50 -1.30 -12.02
CA LYS A 289 11.77 -2.57 -11.35
C LYS A 289 13.27 -2.84 -11.38
N ALA A 290 13.91 -2.79 -10.22
CA ALA A 290 15.34 -3.04 -10.06
C ALA A 290 15.55 -4.40 -9.40
N THR A 291 16.09 -5.34 -10.15
CA THR A 291 16.35 -6.72 -9.69
C THR A 291 17.82 -6.86 -9.31
N PHE A 292 18.10 -7.22 -8.06
CA PHE A 292 19.42 -7.46 -7.53
C PHE A 292 19.56 -8.90 -7.03
N LYS A 293 20.80 -9.39 -6.95
CA LYS A 293 21.08 -10.65 -6.30
C LYS A 293 20.87 -10.54 -4.78
N LYS A 294 20.42 -11.63 -4.19
CA LYS A 294 20.25 -11.72 -2.73
C LYS A 294 21.57 -11.70 -1.98
#